data_41bc9501d30b222cdfe7dc4058aaae77
#
_entry.id   41bc9501d30b222cdfe7dc4058aaae77
#
_cell.length_a   1.000
_cell.length_b   1.000
_cell.length_c   1.000
_cell.angle_alpha   90.00
_cell.angle_beta   90.00
_cell.angle_gamma   90.00
#
_symmetry.space_group_name_H-M   'P 1'
#
loop_
_entity.id
_entity.type
_entity.pdbx_description
1 polymer ?
#
loop_
_entity_poly.entity_id
_entity_poly.type
_entity_poly.pdbx_seq_one_letter_code
_entity_poly.pdbx_strand_id
1 'polypeptide(L)'
;RLVGSEMCIRDSFKFDAGRSAIANDIFAIHRSGDGTMWFGTSGGLIEFRRDSTSHVPGIRNTVHGILEDRKGDLWLSTNRGLVQYSPHTGYVVTYGYSYGLNTIEYSDGACFADPRTGTLFFGGIDGLVTIEDTGFREQEYNPPMLFRDIRLNDGIRNIGDMLSRDGVLTLRHGQRIFEITVSALDYVNGSNYSYYSRLDGYNDQWAGASSQLSFADLPAGTY
;
A
#
# COMPACT_ATOMS: atom_id res chain seq x y z
N ARG A 1 -7.57 -9.89 -50.18
CA ARG A 1 -8.62 -10.16 -49.17
C ARG A 1 -8.07 -11.14 -48.17
N LEU A 2 -7.57 -10.61 -47.06
CA LEU A 2 -7.12 -11.44 -45.93
C LEU A 2 -8.37 -11.95 -45.21
N VAL A 3 -8.63 -13.22 -45.29
CA VAL A 3 -9.79 -13.86 -44.66
C VAL A 3 -9.29 -14.51 -43.40
N GLY A 4 -9.70 -14.02 -42.24
CA GLY A 4 -9.59 -14.71 -40.96
C GLY A 4 -8.58 -14.17 -39.95
N SER A 5 -7.49 -13.52 -40.35
CA SER A 5 -6.49 -12.98 -39.41
C SER A 5 -6.77 -11.54 -38.96
N GLU A 6 -7.51 -10.78 -39.77
CA GLU A 6 -7.82 -9.37 -39.50
C GLU A 6 -8.81 -9.19 -38.33
N MET A 7 -9.52 -10.24 -37.96
CA MET A 7 -10.47 -10.20 -36.85
C MET A 7 -9.81 -10.43 -35.50
N CYS A 8 -8.53 -10.76 -35.45
CA CYS A 8 -7.85 -11.09 -34.21
C CYS A 8 -7.30 -9.88 -33.45
N ILE A 9 -6.92 -8.82 -34.15
CA ILE A 9 -6.43 -7.60 -33.51
C ILE A 9 -7.47 -6.50 -33.73
N ARG A 10 -8.21 -6.15 -32.67
CA ARG A 10 -9.21 -5.09 -32.72
C ARG A 10 -8.65 -3.75 -32.31
N ASP A 11 -7.73 -3.75 -31.34
CA ASP A 11 -7.11 -2.54 -30.82
C ASP A 11 -5.80 -2.85 -30.10
N SER A 12 -4.98 -1.83 -29.88
CA SER A 12 -3.78 -1.88 -29.05
C SER A 12 -3.77 -0.69 -28.12
N PHE A 13 -3.57 -0.95 -26.83
CA PHE A 13 -3.55 0.06 -25.79
C PHE A 13 -2.16 0.26 -25.22
N LYS A 14 -1.83 1.51 -24.91
CA LYS A 14 -0.71 1.87 -24.06
C LYS A 14 -1.26 2.60 -22.85
N PHE A 15 -0.86 2.15 -21.69
CA PHE A 15 -1.19 2.84 -20.44
C PHE A 15 -0.23 4.01 -20.27
N ASP A 16 -0.76 5.15 -19.84
CA ASP A 16 0.02 6.33 -19.46
C ASP A 16 0.99 6.84 -20.56
N ALA A 17 0.46 7.13 -21.75
CA ALA A 17 1.23 7.68 -22.86
C ALA A 17 1.82 9.07 -22.49
N GLY A 18 2.95 9.10 -21.79
CA GLY A 18 3.71 10.31 -21.51
C GLY A 18 4.31 10.46 -20.11
N ARG A 19 3.98 9.59 -19.15
CA ARG A 19 4.51 9.71 -17.78
C ARG A 19 5.50 8.63 -17.36
N SER A 20 5.34 7.39 -17.82
CA SER A 20 6.31 6.33 -17.54
C SER A 20 6.16 5.18 -18.54
N ALA A 21 7.23 4.84 -19.25
CA ALA A 21 7.29 3.64 -20.10
C ALA A 21 7.08 2.34 -19.29
N ILE A 22 7.35 2.39 -18.00
CA ILE A 22 7.31 1.28 -17.05
C ILE A 22 5.89 0.71 -16.90
N ALA A 23 4.85 1.55 -16.95
CA ALA A 23 3.46 1.09 -16.83
C ALA A 23 2.97 0.23 -18.01
N ASN A 24 3.75 0.09 -19.07
CA ASN A 24 3.40 -0.72 -20.25
C ASN A 24 4.02 -2.13 -20.24
N ASP A 25 4.86 -2.45 -19.25
CA ASP A 25 5.36 -3.81 -19.06
C ASP A 25 4.34 -4.59 -18.23
N ILE A 26 3.55 -5.44 -18.89
CA ILE A 26 2.46 -6.18 -18.27
C ILE A 26 2.92 -7.60 -17.97
N PHE A 27 2.89 -7.99 -16.70
CA PHE A 27 3.29 -9.32 -16.22
C PHE A 27 2.09 -10.18 -15.85
N ALA A 28 0.97 -9.57 -15.47
CA ALA A 28 -0.23 -10.27 -15.06
C ALA A 28 -1.49 -9.59 -15.57
N ILE A 29 -2.50 -10.39 -15.93
CA ILE A 29 -3.81 -9.93 -16.34
C ILE A 29 -4.85 -10.74 -15.56
N HIS A 30 -5.79 -10.05 -14.94
CA HIS A 30 -6.90 -10.66 -14.22
C HIS A 30 -8.21 -9.98 -14.57
N ARG A 31 -9.29 -10.74 -14.61
CA ARG A 31 -10.65 -10.23 -14.78
C ARG A 31 -11.48 -10.58 -13.57
N SER A 32 -11.93 -9.59 -12.85
CA SER A 32 -12.87 -9.76 -11.73
C SER A 32 -14.27 -10.12 -12.19
N GLY A 33 -15.05 -10.68 -11.27
CA GLY A 33 -16.42 -11.11 -11.52
C GLY A 33 -17.36 -10.00 -11.99
N ASP A 34 -17.08 -8.74 -11.64
CA ASP A 34 -17.82 -7.54 -12.07
C ASP A 34 -17.44 -7.05 -13.49
N GLY A 35 -16.47 -7.71 -14.12
CA GLY A 35 -15.97 -7.40 -15.46
C GLY A 35 -14.81 -6.40 -15.48
N THR A 36 -14.36 -5.89 -14.34
CA THR A 36 -13.16 -5.05 -14.23
C THR A 36 -11.93 -5.86 -14.64
N MET A 37 -11.08 -5.27 -15.47
CA MET A 37 -9.79 -5.85 -15.85
C MET A 37 -8.68 -5.22 -15.03
N TRP A 38 -7.78 -6.04 -14.54
CA TRP A 38 -6.63 -5.64 -13.75
C TRP A 38 -5.35 -6.03 -14.46
N PHE A 39 -4.41 -5.10 -14.50
CA PHE A 39 -3.11 -5.31 -15.12
C PHE A 39 -2.00 -5.10 -14.10
N GLY A 40 -1.24 -6.15 -13.85
CA GLY A 40 0.00 -6.11 -13.07
C GLY A 40 1.14 -5.64 -13.95
N THR A 41 1.78 -4.54 -13.57
CA THR A 41 2.84 -3.91 -14.36
C THR A 41 4.10 -3.71 -13.53
N SER A 42 5.20 -3.32 -14.16
CA SER A 42 6.42 -2.91 -13.46
C SER A 42 6.24 -1.63 -12.63
N GLY A 43 5.19 -0.85 -12.90
CA GLY A 43 4.84 0.37 -12.17
C GLY A 43 3.71 0.23 -11.14
N GLY A 44 3.20 -1.00 -10.91
CA GLY A 44 2.12 -1.28 -9.97
C GLY A 44 0.89 -1.89 -10.61
N LEU A 45 -0.27 -1.69 -9.99
CA LEU A 45 -1.56 -2.22 -10.43
C LEU A 45 -2.34 -1.15 -11.20
N ILE A 46 -2.87 -1.53 -12.37
CA ILE A 46 -3.75 -0.71 -13.19
C ILE A 46 -5.14 -1.34 -13.21
N GLU A 47 -6.14 -0.53 -12.94
CA GLU A 47 -7.55 -0.84 -13.16
C GLU A 47 -7.95 -0.39 -14.56
N PHE A 48 -8.67 -1.24 -15.29
CA PHE A 48 -9.32 -0.90 -16.56
C PHE A 48 -10.81 -1.21 -16.48
N ARG A 49 -11.61 -0.19 -16.56
CA ARG A 49 -13.05 -0.28 -16.46
C ARG A 49 -13.73 0.68 -17.44
N ARG A 50 -14.63 0.17 -18.26
CA ARG A 50 -15.44 1.00 -19.22
C ARG A 50 -14.58 1.94 -20.07
N ASP A 51 -13.52 1.40 -20.67
CA ASP A 51 -12.56 2.13 -21.51
C ASP A 51 -11.74 3.22 -20.78
N SER A 52 -11.75 3.21 -19.45
CA SER A 52 -10.93 4.09 -18.62
C SER A 52 -9.88 3.28 -17.86
N THR A 53 -8.70 3.86 -17.73
CA THR A 53 -7.59 3.29 -16.96
C THR A 53 -7.25 4.17 -15.78
N SER A 54 -6.99 3.56 -14.63
CA SER A 54 -6.50 4.25 -13.44
C SER A 54 -5.44 3.42 -12.71
N HIS A 55 -4.43 4.10 -12.17
CA HIS A 55 -3.46 3.48 -11.28
C HIS A 55 -4.06 3.35 -9.89
N VAL A 56 -3.88 2.18 -9.27
CA VAL A 56 -4.31 1.96 -7.89
C VAL A 56 -3.32 2.65 -6.94
N PRO A 57 -3.79 3.62 -6.13
CA PRO A 57 -2.92 4.30 -5.18
C PRO A 57 -2.31 3.34 -4.17
N GLY A 58 -1.05 3.56 -3.79
CA GLY A 58 -0.36 2.75 -2.79
C GLY A 58 0.33 1.49 -3.33
N ILE A 59 0.00 1.03 -4.53
CA ILE A 59 0.63 -0.15 -5.17
C ILE A 59 1.56 0.34 -6.28
N ARG A 60 2.86 0.42 -5.95
CA ARG A 60 3.91 0.93 -6.86
C ARG A 60 5.01 -0.08 -7.17
N ASN A 61 4.96 -1.24 -6.53
CA ASN A 61 5.91 -2.32 -6.77
C ASN A 61 5.52 -3.09 -8.03
N THR A 62 6.49 -3.73 -8.68
CA THR A 62 6.22 -4.63 -9.79
C THR A 62 5.25 -5.73 -9.34
N VAL A 63 4.18 -5.92 -10.11
CA VAL A 63 3.14 -6.94 -9.85
C VAL A 63 3.34 -8.08 -10.84
N HIS A 64 3.75 -9.24 -10.33
CA HIS A 64 4.09 -10.43 -11.10
C HIS A 64 2.92 -11.41 -11.30
N GLY A 65 1.95 -11.39 -10.39
CA GLY A 65 0.73 -12.23 -10.45
C GLY A 65 -0.43 -11.55 -9.74
N ILE A 66 -1.65 -11.87 -10.18
CA ILE A 66 -2.90 -11.37 -9.62
C ILE A 66 -3.85 -12.54 -9.44
N LEU A 67 -4.33 -12.75 -8.23
CA LEU A 67 -5.41 -13.68 -7.92
C LEU A 67 -6.51 -12.94 -7.16
N GLU A 68 -7.75 -13.39 -7.30
CA GLU A 68 -8.91 -12.86 -6.57
C GLU A 68 -9.41 -13.93 -5.60
N ASP A 69 -9.64 -13.54 -4.36
CA ASP A 69 -10.24 -14.42 -3.37
C ASP A 69 -11.78 -14.40 -3.47
N ARG A 70 -12.45 -15.25 -2.67
CA ARG A 70 -13.92 -15.36 -2.67
C ARG A 70 -14.65 -14.12 -2.15
N LYS A 71 -13.93 -13.20 -1.51
CA LYS A 71 -14.48 -11.93 -1.02
C LYS A 71 -14.39 -10.82 -2.07
N GLY A 72 -13.64 -11.09 -3.17
CA GLY A 72 -13.35 -10.11 -4.22
C GLY A 72 -12.12 -9.24 -3.91
N ASP A 73 -11.32 -9.60 -2.92
CA ASP A 73 -10.04 -8.96 -2.67
C ASP A 73 -8.98 -9.52 -3.63
N LEU A 74 -8.14 -8.65 -4.14
CA LEU A 74 -7.05 -9.01 -5.02
C LEU A 74 -5.79 -9.28 -4.21
N TRP A 75 -5.17 -10.41 -4.49
CA TRP A 75 -3.88 -10.80 -3.96
C TRP A 75 -2.83 -10.69 -5.05
N LEU A 76 -1.82 -9.88 -4.81
CA LEU A 76 -0.81 -9.52 -5.78
C LEU A 76 0.54 -10.02 -5.31
N SER A 77 1.21 -10.82 -6.14
CA SER A 77 2.61 -11.13 -5.91
C SER A 77 3.50 -10.01 -6.46
N THR A 78 4.42 -9.52 -5.63
CA THR A 78 5.29 -8.41 -5.99
C THR A 78 6.77 -8.73 -5.72
N ASN A 79 7.66 -7.82 -6.08
CA ASN A 79 9.09 -7.92 -5.75
C ASN A 79 9.40 -7.52 -4.29
N ARG A 80 8.39 -7.27 -3.46
CA ARG A 80 8.54 -6.90 -2.03
C ARG A 80 7.54 -7.59 -1.11
N GLY A 81 7.03 -8.74 -1.51
CA GLY A 81 6.05 -9.50 -0.75
C GLY A 81 4.71 -9.61 -1.46
N LEU A 82 3.71 -10.08 -0.73
CA LEU A 82 2.33 -10.15 -1.19
C LEU A 82 1.58 -8.89 -0.80
N VAL A 83 0.73 -8.40 -1.69
CA VAL A 83 -0.15 -7.27 -1.43
C VAL A 83 -1.59 -7.74 -1.54
N GLN A 84 -2.37 -7.51 -0.50
CA GLN A 84 -3.83 -7.63 -0.53
C GLN A 84 -4.40 -6.25 -0.84
N TYR A 85 -5.28 -6.19 -1.81
CA TYR A 85 -6.00 -4.98 -2.19
C TYR A 85 -7.50 -5.25 -2.24
N SER A 86 -8.27 -4.48 -1.49
CA SER A 86 -9.73 -4.53 -1.53
C SER A 86 -10.27 -3.44 -2.46
N PRO A 87 -10.79 -3.78 -3.65
CA PRO A 87 -11.35 -2.80 -4.57
C PRO A 87 -12.55 -2.03 -4.02
N HIS A 88 -13.28 -2.63 -3.06
CA HIS A 88 -14.47 -2.03 -2.47
C HIS A 88 -14.16 -0.90 -1.49
N THR A 89 -13.07 -1.03 -0.75
CA THR A 89 -12.68 -0.09 0.33
C THR A 89 -11.48 0.77 -0.05
N GLY A 90 -10.71 0.36 -1.06
CA GLY A 90 -9.42 0.94 -1.39
C GLY A 90 -8.29 0.54 -0.42
N TYR A 91 -8.57 -0.41 0.47
CA TYR A 91 -7.61 -0.87 1.47
C TYR A 91 -6.46 -1.66 0.84
N VAL A 92 -5.22 -1.37 1.26
CA VAL A 92 -3.99 -2.01 0.76
C VAL A 92 -3.16 -2.47 1.95
N VAL A 93 -2.81 -3.75 1.98
CA VAL A 93 -1.87 -4.34 2.95
C VAL A 93 -0.74 -5.02 2.23
N THR A 94 0.48 -4.85 2.71
CA THR A 94 1.66 -5.56 2.21
C THR A 94 2.16 -6.55 3.26
N TYR A 95 2.20 -7.81 2.88
CA TYR A 95 2.72 -8.91 3.69
C TYR A 95 4.16 -9.20 3.29
N GLY A 96 5.06 -9.18 4.23
CA GLY A 96 6.48 -9.46 4.05
C GLY A 96 7.05 -10.31 5.17
N TYR A 97 8.34 -10.22 5.42
CA TYR A 97 9.02 -10.98 6.49
C TYR A 97 8.40 -10.77 7.87
N SER A 98 7.92 -9.57 8.17
CA SER A 98 7.26 -9.27 9.45
C SER A 98 5.97 -10.05 9.69
N TYR A 99 5.34 -10.55 8.64
CA TYR A 99 4.17 -11.43 8.70
C TYR A 99 4.54 -12.92 8.61
N GLY A 100 5.82 -13.25 8.70
CA GLY A 100 6.30 -14.63 8.64
C GLY A 100 6.44 -15.19 7.23
N LEU A 101 6.37 -14.36 6.19
CA LEU A 101 6.67 -14.82 4.84
C LEU A 101 8.18 -15.02 4.68
N ASN A 102 8.58 -16.21 4.27
CA ASN A 102 9.98 -16.52 3.97
C ASN A 102 10.36 -16.09 2.55
N THR A 103 9.39 -16.04 1.65
CA THR A 103 9.55 -15.63 0.24
C THR A 103 8.91 -14.26 0.05
N ILE A 104 9.65 -13.29 -0.46
CA ILE A 104 9.16 -11.94 -0.77
C ILE A 104 9.35 -11.54 -2.23
N GLU A 105 10.12 -12.31 -3.00
CA GLU A 105 10.31 -12.14 -4.44
C GLU A 105 9.59 -13.25 -5.19
N TYR A 106 8.64 -12.87 -6.03
CA TYR A 106 7.77 -13.79 -6.75
C TYR A 106 8.10 -13.81 -8.24
N SER A 107 7.83 -14.95 -8.88
CA SER A 107 8.09 -15.15 -10.31
C SER A 107 6.86 -14.78 -11.14
N ASP A 108 7.11 -14.29 -12.36
CA ASP A 108 6.06 -13.91 -13.30
C ASP A 108 5.13 -15.10 -13.59
N GLY A 109 3.83 -14.87 -13.43
CA GLY A 109 2.80 -15.87 -13.70
C GLY A 109 2.79 -17.09 -12.77
N ALA A 110 3.68 -17.17 -11.77
CA ALA A 110 3.75 -18.29 -10.84
C ALA A 110 2.66 -18.16 -9.74
N CYS A 111 1.41 -18.12 -10.14
CA CYS A 111 0.28 -18.03 -9.23
C CYS A 111 -0.88 -18.90 -9.72
N PHE A 112 -1.62 -19.48 -8.76
CA PHE A 112 -2.76 -20.37 -9.04
C PHE A 112 -3.80 -20.25 -7.93
N ALA A 113 -5.08 -20.20 -8.31
CA ALA A 113 -6.21 -20.30 -7.39
C ALA A 113 -6.88 -21.66 -7.57
N ASP A 114 -6.98 -22.46 -6.50
CA ASP A 114 -7.74 -23.71 -6.55
C ASP A 114 -9.25 -23.39 -6.50
N PRO A 115 -10.00 -23.66 -7.56
CA PRO A 115 -11.42 -23.33 -7.61
C PRO A 115 -12.27 -24.14 -6.62
N ARG A 116 -11.76 -25.28 -6.13
CA ARG A 116 -12.48 -26.14 -5.19
C ARG A 116 -12.33 -25.65 -3.77
N THR A 117 -11.11 -25.35 -3.36
CA THR A 117 -10.80 -24.94 -1.97
C THR A 117 -10.84 -23.43 -1.78
N GLY A 118 -10.57 -22.65 -2.82
CA GLY A 118 -10.36 -21.20 -2.74
C GLY A 118 -8.94 -20.86 -2.30
N THR A 119 -8.07 -21.83 -2.10
CA THR A 119 -6.67 -21.61 -1.72
C THR A 119 -5.91 -20.94 -2.85
N LEU A 120 -5.19 -19.90 -2.52
CA LEU A 120 -4.33 -19.17 -3.45
C LEU A 120 -2.88 -19.62 -3.24
N PHE A 121 -2.16 -19.79 -4.35
CA PHE A 121 -0.78 -20.25 -4.38
C PHE A 121 0.08 -19.23 -5.12
N PHE A 122 1.21 -18.85 -4.53
CA PHE A 122 2.17 -17.93 -5.12
C PHE A 122 3.58 -18.49 -5.04
N GLY A 123 4.19 -18.72 -6.20
CA GLY A 123 5.56 -19.22 -6.32
C GLY A 123 6.57 -18.09 -6.40
N GLY A 124 7.68 -18.24 -5.72
CA GLY A 124 8.78 -17.29 -5.71
C GLY A 124 10.14 -17.98 -5.71
N ILE A 125 11.20 -17.19 -5.53
CA ILE A 125 12.59 -17.65 -5.64
C ILE A 125 12.90 -18.70 -4.56
N ASP A 126 12.39 -18.50 -3.33
CA ASP A 126 12.70 -19.35 -2.17
C ASP A 126 11.53 -20.26 -1.78
N GLY A 127 10.57 -20.52 -2.69
CA GLY A 127 9.50 -21.46 -2.39
C GLY A 127 8.11 -21.00 -2.79
N LEU A 128 7.14 -21.49 -2.05
CA LEU A 128 5.71 -21.33 -2.31
C LEU A 128 5.03 -20.72 -1.09
N VAL A 129 4.19 -19.74 -1.30
CA VAL A 129 3.27 -19.21 -0.28
C VAL A 129 1.84 -19.62 -0.63
N THR A 130 1.11 -20.09 0.38
CA THR A 130 -0.31 -20.44 0.25
C THR A 130 -1.15 -19.55 1.13
N ILE A 131 -2.29 -19.10 0.61
CA ILE A 131 -3.29 -18.35 1.35
C ILE A 131 -4.58 -19.17 1.33
N GLU A 132 -5.01 -19.59 2.50
CA GLU A 132 -6.24 -20.34 2.66
C GLU A 132 -7.39 -19.35 2.95
N ASP A 133 -8.56 -19.61 2.36
CA ASP A 133 -9.78 -18.82 2.58
C ASP A 133 -10.44 -19.09 3.96
N THR A 134 -9.64 -19.49 4.93
CA THR A 134 -10.10 -19.80 6.29
C THR A 134 -10.33 -18.55 7.15
N GLY A 135 -10.84 -17.48 6.52
CA GLY A 135 -11.28 -16.31 7.26
C GLY A 135 -10.13 -15.58 7.96
N PHE A 136 -9.15 -15.17 7.20
CA PHE A 136 -8.30 -14.06 7.63
C PHE A 136 -9.24 -12.89 7.91
N ARG A 137 -9.80 -12.88 9.11
CA ARG A 137 -10.45 -11.70 9.65
C ARG A 137 -9.30 -10.81 10.05
N GLU A 138 -9.03 -9.85 9.20
CA GLU A 138 -8.44 -8.64 9.70
C GLU A 138 -9.36 -8.18 10.84
N GLN A 139 -8.91 -8.39 12.06
CA GLN A 139 -9.53 -7.66 13.15
C GLN A 139 -9.28 -6.20 12.78
N GLU A 140 -10.34 -5.45 12.58
CA GLU A 140 -10.29 -3.98 12.54
C GLU A 140 -9.80 -3.48 13.90
N TYR A 141 -8.59 -3.84 14.24
CA TYR A 141 -7.93 -3.34 15.41
C TYR A 141 -7.30 -2.00 15.02
N ASN A 142 -7.93 -0.95 15.48
CA ASN A 142 -7.40 0.39 15.34
C ASN A 142 -6.57 0.70 16.61
N PRO A 143 -5.24 0.49 16.56
CA PRO A 143 -4.41 0.67 17.73
C PRO A 143 -4.42 2.13 18.17
N PRO A 144 -4.42 2.40 19.46
CA PRO A 144 -4.21 3.76 19.93
C PRO A 144 -2.85 4.28 19.48
N MET A 145 -2.83 5.53 19.03
CA MET A 145 -1.62 6.23 18.61
C MET A 145 -1.00 6.96 19.78
N LEU A 146 0.31 6.87 19.90
CA LEU A 146 1.09 7.57 20.92
C LEU A 146 2.12 8.48 20.25
N PHE A 147 2.13 9.75 20.62
CA PHE A 147 3.25 10.65 20.39
C PHE A 147 4.33 10.34 21.43
N ARG A 148 5.44 9.73 20.99
CA ARG A 148 6.46 9.21 21.90
C ARG A 148 7.51 10.24 22.24
N ASP A 149 8.22 10.72 21.23
CA ASP A 149 9.38 11.59 21.40
C ASP A 149 9.29 12.77 20.45
N ILE A 150 9.93 13.87 20.89
CA ILE A 150 10.23 15.00 20.04
C ILE A 150 11.75 15.21 19.97
N ARG A 151 12.26 15.31 18.77
CA ARG A 151 13.64 15.71 18.50
C ARG A 151 13.68 17.19 18.22
N LEU A 152 14.47 17.91 18.98
CA LEU A 152 14.76 19.33 18.85
C LEU A 152 16.24 19.51 18.51
N ASN A 153 16.66 20.73 18.18
CA ASN A 153 18.07 21.05 17.91
C ASN A 153 19.01 20.72 19.08
N ASP A 154 18.50 20.70 20.31
CA ASP A 154 19.24 20.45 21.56
C ASP A 154 19.07 19.02 22.09
N GLY A 155 18.41 18.12 21.36
CA GLY A 155 18.29 16.71 21.73
C GLY A 155 16.88 16.12 21.58
N ILE A 156 16.74 14.87 22.03
CA ILE A 156 15.49 14.14 22.02
C ILE A 156 14.87 14.17 23.39
N ARG A 157 13.57 14.42 23.48
CA ARG A 157 12.80 14.47 24.73
C ARG A 157 11.52 13.68 24.60
N ASN A 158 11.06 13.10 25.71
CA ASN A 158 9.74 12.49 25.76
C ASN A 158 8.67 13.58 25.64
N ILE A 159 7.72 13.39 24.74
CA ILE A 159 6.67 14.37 24.49
C ILE A 159 5.79 14.56 25.73
N GLY A 160 5.52 13.48 26.48
CA GLY A 160 4.71 13.53 27.70
C GLY A 160 5.25 14.48 28.76
N ASP A 161 6.58 14.64 28.82
CA ASP A 161 7.23 15.56 29.79
C ASP A 161 7.12 17.04 29.37
N MET A 162 6.77 17.28 28.10
CA MET A 162 6.67 18.63 27.53
C MET A 162 5.23 19.13 27.35
N LEU A 163 4.24 18.23 27.51
CA LEU A 163 2.84 18.60 27.41
C LEU A 163 2.38 19.36 28.65
N SER A 164 1.60 20.41 28.44
CA SER A 164 0.84 21.06 29.51
C SER A 164 -0.26 20.14 30.05
N ARG A 165 -0.92 20.53 31.16
CA ARG A 165 -2.06 19.78 31.72
C ARG A 165 -3.22 19.63 30.72
N ASP A 166 -3.32 20.56 29.79
CA ASP A 166 -4.36 20.58 28.74
C ASP A 166 -3.93 19.84 27.46
N GLY A 167 -2.78 19.11 27.52
CA GLY A 167 -2.27 18.35 26.39
C GLY A 167 -1.63 19.20 25.27
N VAL A 168 -1.25 20.44 25.55
CA VAL A 168 -0.65 21.34 24.56
C VAL A 168 0.88 21.29 24.62
N LEU A 169 1.51 21.03 23.50
CA LEU A 169 2.96 21.15 23.30
C LEU A 169 3.30 22.57 22.88
N THR A 170 4.08 23.28 23.69
CA THR A 170 4.52 24.62 23.37
C THR A 170 6.00 24.67 22.98
N LEU A 171 6.27 25.09 21.74
CA LEU A 171 7.61 25.25 21.21
C LEU A 171 7.99 26.76 21.19
N ARG A 172 9.26 27.06 21.49
CA ARG A 172 9.79 28.43 21.47
C ARG A 172 10.20 28.82 20.06
N HIS A 173 10.28 30.11 19.79
CA HIS A 173 10.66 30.67 18.49
C HIS A 173 11.98 30.07 17.91
N GLY A 174 12.96 29.74 18.75
CA GLY A 174 14.19 29.08 18.29
C GLY A 174 14.07 27.58 17.94
N GLN A 175 12.94 26.95 18.23
CA GLN A 175 12.69 25.54 18.01
C GLN A 175 11.85 25.31 16.73
N ARG A 176 12.32 25.86 15.60
CA ARG A 176 11.57 25.88 14.33
C ARG A 176 11.69 24.62 13.52
N ILE A 177 12.71 23.81 13.79
CA ILE A 177 12.94 22.50 13.15
C ILE A 177 12.80 21.45 14.23
N PHE A 178 11.84 20.59 14.06
CA PHE A 178 11.59 19.50 15.00
C PHE A 178 11.01 18.28 14.29
N GLU A 179 11.17 17.16 14.93
CA GLU A 179 10.66 15.86 14.47
C GLU A 179 9.90 15.18 15.60
N ILE A 180 8.68 14.76 15.33
CA ILE A 180 7.84 14.04 16.29
C ILE A 180 7.81 12.58 15.88
N THR A 181 8.13 11.68 16.82
CA THR A 181 7.99 10.24 16.65
C THR A 181 6.63 9.78 17.15
N VAL A 182 5.88 9.11 16.27
CA VAL A 182 4.60 8.48 16.60
C VAL A 182 4.73 6.97 16.60
N SER A 183 3.93 6.30 17.41
CA SER A 183 3.87 4.84 17.45
C SER A 183 2.43 4.37 17.58
N ALA A 184 2.05 3.39 16.78
CA ALA A 184 0.86 2.60 17.02
C ALA A 184 1.14 1.62 18.16
N LEU A 185 0.25 1.55 19.15
CA LEU A 185 0.40 0.62 20.29
C LEU A 185 -0.12 -0.76 19.91
N ASP A 186 0.57 -1.42 19.01
CA ASP A 186 0.33 -2.80 18.62
C ASP A 186 1.65 -3.57 18.66
N TYR A 187 1.73 -4.51 19.59
CA TYR A 187 2.92 -5.34 19.79
C TYR A 187 3.08 -6.43 18.73
N VAL A 188 2.01 -6.75 18.01
CA VAL A 188 2.01 -7.81 16.99
C VAL A 188 2.31 -7.24 15.61
N ASN A 189 1.65 -6.13 15.23
CA ASN A 189 1.70 -5.57 13.88
C ASN A 189 2.36 -4.19 13.82
N GLY A 190 2.96 -3.72 14.90
CA GLY A 190 3.43 -2.33 15.03
C GLY A 190 4.38 -1.82 13.94
N SER A 191 5.10 -2.72 13.25
CA SER A 191 5.99 -2.36 12.13
C SER A 191 5.27 -2.26 10.77
N ASN A 192 4.01 -2.67 10.70
CA ASN A 192 3.27 -2.87 9.44
C ASN A 192 2.24 -1.78 9.15
N TYR A 193 2.14 -0.78 10.03
CA TYR A 193 1.21 0.32 9.85
C TYR A 193 1.71 1.35 8.84
N SER A 194 0.83 1.77 7.94
CA SER A 194 1.02 2.96 7.12
C SER A 194 0.48 4.17 7.88
N TYR A 195 1.30 5.19 8.00
CA TYR A 195 0.93 6.43 8.69
C TYR A 195 0.49 7.48 7.70
N TYR A 196 -0.50 8.26 8.10
CA TYR A 196 -0.93 9.45 7.39
C TYR A 196 -0.97 10.60 8.40
N SER A 197 -0.53 11.76 7.99
CA SER A 197 -0.54 12.94 8.81
C SER A 197 -1.20 14.12 8.11
N ARG A 198 -1.83 14.95 8.91
CA ARG A 198 -2.39 16.23 8.52
C ARG A 198 -2.13 17.22 9.66
N LEU A 199 -1.77 18.43 9.33
CA LEU A 199 -1.58 19.49 10.31
C LEU A 199 -2.65 20.57 10.08
N ASP A 200 -3.66 20.57 10.94
CA ASP A 200 -4.80 21.48 10.84
C ASP A 200 -4.32 22.93 10.93
N GLY A 201 -4.80 23.78 10.03
CA GLY A 201 -4.36 25.19 9.94
C GLY A 201 -3.08 25.42 9.13
N TYR A 202 -2.41 24.35 8.66
CA TYR A 202 -1.23 24.45 7.80
C TYR A 202 -1.38 23.67 6.51
N ASN A 203 -1.84 22.43 6.59
CA ASN A 203 -2.11 21.56 5.44
C ASN A 203 -3.34 20.71 5.73
N ASP A 204 -4.46 21.03 5.06
CA ASP A 204 -5.75 20.36 5.30
C ASP A 204 -5.88 18.99 4.58
N GLN A 205 -4.86 18.56 3.86
CA GLN A 205 -4.86 17.27 3.15
C GLN A 205 -4.06 16.20 3.93
N TRP A 206 -4.62 14.99 3.99
CA TRP A 206 -3.90 13.83 4.49
C TRP A 206 -2.77 13.46 3.52
N ALA A 207 -1.55 13.37 4.04
CA ALA A 207 -0.37 12.95 3.31
C ALA A 207 0.21 11.68 3.94
N GLY A 208 0.70 10.76 3.10
CA GLY A 208 1.44 9.60 3.56
C GLY A 208 2.67 10.04 4.35
N ALA A 209 2.86 9.46 5.53
CA ALA A 209 3.91 9.80 6.46
C ALA A 209 4.65 8.53 6.93
N SER A 210 5.84 8.73 7.49
CA SER A 210 6.52 7.70 8.29
C SER A 210 6.09 7.82 9.76
N SER A 211 6.59 6.93 10.61
CA SER A 211 6.47 7.08 12.07
C SER A 211 7.22 8.31 12.63
N GLN A 212 7.97 9.00 11.80
CA GLN A 212 8.70 10.23 12.12
C GLN A 212 8.13 11.37 11.28
N LEU A 213 7.51 12.35 11.95
CA LEU A 213 6.91 13.52 11.36
C LEU A 213 7.86 14.70 11.50
N SER A 214 8.41 15.15 10.38
CA SER A 214 9.40 16.25 10.36
C SER A 214 8.72 17.57 9.98
N PHE A 215 8.97 18.60 10.76
CA PHE A 215 8.46 19.94 10.53
C PHE A 215 9.61 20.94 10.48
N ALA A 216 9.56 21.84 9.51
CA ALA A 216 10.53 22.91 9.35
C ALA A 216 9.80 24.23 9.12
N ASP A 217 10.25 25.25 9.85
CA ASP A 217 9.79 26.64 9.67
C ASP A 217 8.27 26.87 9.73
N LEU A 218 7.57 26.15 10.63
CA LEU A 218 6.16 26.46 10.87
C LEU A 218 5.99 27.89 11.31
N PRO A 219 5.03 28.64 10.74
CA PRO A 219 4.66 29.97 11.23
C PRO A 219 4.27 29.94 12.72
N ALA A 220 4.31 31.06 13.38
CA ALA A 220 3.79 31.15 14.75
C ALA A 220 2.26 30.96 14.71
N GLY A 221 1.75 30.00 15.48
CA GLY A 221 0.33 29.64 15.48
C GLY A 221 0.03 28.48 16.40
N THR A 222 -1.20 28.06 16.37
CA THR A 222 -1.70 26.83 17.01
C THR A 222 -2.17 25.88 15.90
N TYR A 223 -1.73 24.66 15.97
CA TYR A 223 -1.97 23.62 14.96
C TYR A 223 -2.52 22.36 15.61
#